data_c44de7921c2500d6a60cd83a507577b1
#
_entry.id   c44de7921c2500d6a60cd83a507577b1
#
_cell.length_a   1.000
_cell.length_b   1.000
_cell.length_c   1.000
_cell.angle_alpha   90.00
_cell.angle_beta   90.00
_cell.angle_gamma   90.00
#
_symmetry.space_group_name_H-M   'P 1'
#
loop_
_entity.id
_entity.type
_entity.pdbx_description
1 polymer ?
#
loop_
_entity_poly.entity_id
_entity_poly.type
_entity_poly.pdbx_seq_one_letter_code
_entity_poly.pdbx_strand_id
1 'polypeptide(L)'
;MTNNFLPEPMIVPEENNSWKDFFKVDNVPYWWYENSKGQKLFIVYKQTWYQNGVQHKRFFQGSFGSNGRWIRKNLWRKDDEDSTLPLYRLKQLLETDKPILFAEGESSADSAQKLFEDHCVTTYSCGKGSYRISDLSVLKGREVKLWADSDHDGGGLGSYTNFALHLKEEHGVIAKLVP
;
A
#
# COMPACT_ATOMS: atom_id res chain seq x y z
N MET A 1 -30.52 19.80 1.26
CA MET A 1 -29.07 19.55 1.20
C MET A 1 -28.84 18.14 1.74
N THR A 2 -28.60 17.17 0.86
CA THR A 2 -28.28 15.80 1.28
C THR A 2 -26.86 15.82 1.83
N ASN A 3 -26.72 15.68 3.14
CA ASN A 3 -25.43 15.44 3.77
C ASN A 3 -24.87 14.13 3.19
N ASN A 4 -23.98 14.23 2.23
CA ASN A 4 -23.22 13.10 1.68
C ASN A 4 -22.13 12.68 2.69
N PHE A 5 -22.54 12.21 3.86
CA PHE A 5 -21.60 11.53 4.75
C PHE A 5 -21.14 10.23 4.07
N LEU A 6 -19.84 10.08 3.91
CA LEU A 6 -19.28 8.79 3.51
C LEU A 6 -19.62 7.75 4.60
N PRO A 7 -19.94 6.50 4.24
CA PRO A 7 -20.16 5.46 5.22
C PRO A 7 -18.84 5.15 5.96
N GLU A 8 -18.96 4.66 7.19
CA GLU A 8 -17.81 4.15 7.94
C GLU A 8 -17.18 2.96 7.20
N PRO A 9 -15.85 2.79 7.29
CA PRO A 9 -15.19 1.64 6.69
C PRO A 9 -15.55 0.34 7.40
N MET A 10 -15.68 -0.73 6.63
CA MET A 10 -15.91 -2.08 7.15
C MET A 10 -14.87 -3.05 6.61
N ILE A 11 -14.57 -4.09 7.40
CA ILE A 11 -13.84 -5.26 6.93
C ILE A 11 -14.64 -5.89 5.79
N VAL A 12 -13.94 -6.19 4.69
CA VAL A 12 -14.58 -6.83 3.54
C VAL A 12 -14.98 -8.26 3.91
N PRO A 13 -16.24 -8.66 3.76
CA PRO A 13 -16.64 -10.05 3.99
C PRO A 13 -15.82 -11.01 3.11
N GLU A 14 -15.44 -12.17 3.66
CA GLU A 14 -14.49 -13.09 3.04
C GLU A 14 -14.91 -13.54 1.63
N GLU A 15 -16.21 -13.77 1.44
CA GLU A 15 -16.80 -14.19 0.17
C GLU A 15 -17.14 -13.04 -0.78
N ASN A 16 -16.92 -11.80 -0.37
CA ASN A 16 -17.31 -10.64 -1.17
C ASN A 16 -16.27 -10.31 -2.25
N ASN A 17 -16.48 -10.84 -3.45
CA ASN A 17 -15.68 -10.56 -4.65
C ASN A 17 -16.37 -9.58 -5.63
N SER A 18 -17.48 -8.96 -5.24
CA SER A 18 -18.28 -8.08 -6.11
C SER A 18 -17.61 -6.75 -6.46
N TRP A 19 -16.42 -6.46 -5.95
CA TRP A 19 -15.69 -5.23 -6.25
C TRP A 19 -15.38 -5.05 -7.74
N LYS A 20 -15.10 -6.17 -8.45
CA LYS A 20 -14.83 -6.12 -9.90
C LYS A 20 -16.02 -5.63 -10.68
N ASP A 21 -17.19 -6.18 -10.38
CA ASP A 21 -18.46 -5.79 -11.02
C ASP A 21 -18.81 -4.34 -10.67
N PHE A 22 -18.65 -3.96 -9.40
CA PHE A 22 -18.93 -2.61 -8.94
C PHE A 22 -18.04 -1.57 -9.62
N PHE A 23 -16.74 -1.82 -9.71
CA PHE A 23 -15.79 -0.90 -10.33
C PHE A 23 -15.71 -1.06 -11.85
N LYS A 24 -16.41 -2.06 -12.42
CA LYS A 24 -16.42 -2.40 -13.86
C LYS A 24 -15.01 -2.63 -14.39
N VAL A 25 -14.27 -3.52 -13.72
CA VAL A 25 -12.90 -3.85 -14.06
C VAL A 25 -12.72 -5.35 -14.20
N ASP A 26 -12.10 -5.79 -15.32
CA ASP A 26 -11.75 -7.16 -15.58
C ASP A 26 -10.24 -7.29 -15.76
N ASN A 27 -9.67 -8.38 -15.26
CA ASN A 27 -8.28 -8.75 -15.47
C ASN A 27 -7.26 -7.64 -15.17
N VAL A 28 -7.54 -6.78 -14.19
CA VAL A 28 -6.62 -5.73 -13.74
C VAL A 28 -5.75 -6.25 -12.59
N PRO A 29 -4.47 -5.85 -12.50
CA PRO A 29 -3.68 -6.07 -11.30
C PRO A 29 -4.32 -5.41 -10.09
N TYR A 30 -4.35 -6.12 -8.97
CA TYR A 30 -4.92 -5.62 -7.72
C TYR A 30 -4.20 -6.19 -6.50
N TRP A 31 -4.28 -5.46 -5.37
CA TRP A 31 -3.62 -5.79 -4.13
C TRP A 31 -4.54 -5.49 -2.95
N TRP A 32 -4.65 -6.46 -2.04
CA TRP A 32 -5.39 -6.28 -0.80
C TRP A 32 -4.48 -5.73 0.28
N TYR A 33 -5.01 -4.75 1.02
CA TYR A 33 -4.46 -4.31 2.27
C TYR A 33 -5.28 -4.95 3.39
N GLU A 34 -4.57 -5.55 4.33
CA GLU A 34 -5.14 -6.40 5.37
C GLU A 34 -4.70 -5.88 6.75
N ASN A 35 -5.49 -6.20 7.78
CA ASN A 35 -5.08 -6.00 9.16
C ASN A 35 -4.15 -7.14 9.63
N SER A 36 -3.72 -7.07 10.92
CA SER A 36 -2.85 -8.08 11.53
C SER A 36 -3.44 -9.50 11.55
N LYS A 37 -4.76 -9.64 11.40
CA LYS A 37 -5.45 -10.94 11.34
C LYS A 37 -5.62 -11.47 9.91
N GLY A 38 -5.17 -10.73 8.90
CA GLY A 38 -5.33 -11.06 7.49
C GLY A 38 -6.74 -10.75 6.94
N GLN A 39 -7.52 -9.93 7.63
CA GLN A 39 -8.83 -9.50 7.17
C GLN A 39 -8.69 -8.32 6.21
N LYS A 40 -9.35 -8.38 5.06
CA LYS A 40 -9.28 -7.38 4.00
C LYS A 40 -9.94 -6.07 4.43
N LEU A 41 -9.18 -4.97 4.35
CA LEU A 41 -9.62 -3.63 4.69
C LEU A 41 -10.01 -2.82 3.46
N PHE A 42 -9.12 -2.76 2.50
CA PHE A 42 -9.34 -2.05 1.23
C PHE A 42 -8.50 -2.70 0.12
N ILE A 43 -8.87 -2.37 -1.10
CA ILE A 43 -8.19 -2.84 -2.31
C ILE A 43 -7.52 -1.67 -3.02
N VAL A 44 -6.34 -1.91 -3.55
CA VAL A 44 -5.70 -1.07 -4.56
C VAL A 44 -5.73 -1.83 -5.88
N TYR A 45 -6.09 -1.17 -6.98
CA TYR A 45 -6.06 -1.78 -8.31
C TYR A 45 -5.54 -0.79 -9.34
N LYS A 46 -4.90 -1.33 -10.38
CA LYS A 46 -4.25 -0.56 -11.44
C LYS A 46 -5.04 -0.71 -12.73
N GLN A 47 -5.50 0.40 -13.30
CA GLN A 47 -6.03 0.44 -14.65
C GLN A 47 -4.99 1.01 -15.61
N THR A 48 -4.93 0.41 -16.80
CA THR A 48 -4.05 0.84 -17.89
C THR A 48 -4.90 1.04 -19.13
N TRP A 49 -4.69 2.14 -19.84
CA TRP A 49 -5.36 2.43 -21.12
C TRP A 49 -4.43 3.13 -22.09
N TYR A 50 -4.81 3.12 -23.36
CA TYR A 50 -4.07 3.84 -24.41
C TYR A 50 -4.88 5.03 -24.85
N GLN A 51 -4.21 6.17 -24.98
CA GLN A 51 -4.80 7.40 -25.55
C GLN A 51 -3.78 8.02 -26.51
N ASN A 52 -4.16 8.21 -27.76
CA ASN A 52 -3.29 8.73 -28.82
C ASN A 52 -1.96 7.94 -28.97
N GLY A 53 -2.00 6.62 -28.83
CA GLY A 53 -0.82 5.76 -28.90
C GLY A 53 0.08 5.76 -27.65
N VAL A 54 -0.24 6.57 -26.65
CA VAL A 54 0.49 6.64 -25.37
C VAL A 54 -0.22 5.79 -24.32
N GLN A 55 0.55 4.96 -23.62
CA GLN A 55 0.06 4.18 -22.49
C GLN A 55 -0.08 5.05 -21.25
N HIS A 56 -1.27 5.05 -20.66
CA HIS A 56 -1.56 5.69 -19.39
C HIS A 56 -1.83 4.61 -18.33
N LYS A 57 -1.47 4.91 -17.08
CA LYS A 57 -1.76 4.06 -15.93
C LYS A 57 -2.30 4.90 -14.77
N ARG A 58 -3.23 4.35 -14.01
CA ARG A 58 -3.76 4.98 -12.79
C ARG A 58 -4.06 3.92 -11.75
N PHE A 59 -3.74 4.24 -10.51
CA PHE A 59 -4.09 3.45 -9.35
C PHE A 59 -5.37 4.00 -8.71
N PHE A 60 -6.23 3.10 -8.32
CA PHE A 60 -7.48 3.39 -7.64
C PHE A 60 -7.54 2.62 -6.34
N GLN A 61 -8.30 3.15 -5.40
CA GLN A 61 -8.55 2.50 -4.12
C GLN A 61 -10.05 2.28 -3.96
N GLY A 62 -10.41 1.18 -3.31
CA GLY A 62 -11.79 0.84 -3.02
C GLY A 62 -11.93 0.27 -1.62
N SER A 63 -12.95 0.70 -0.90
CA SER A 63 -13.30 0.18 0.42
C SER A 63 -14.74 -0.28 0.46
N PHE A 64 -15.04 -1.18 1.38
CA PHE A 64 -16.38 -1.61 1.66
C PHE A 64 -16.94 -0.79 2.83
N GLY A 65 -18.10 -0.20 2.64
CA GLY A 65 -18.71 0.70 3.63
C GLY A 65 -19.77 0.01 4.50
N SER A 66 -20.09 0.61 5.64
CA SER A 66 -21.12 0.16 6.59
C SER A 66 -22.53 0.09 5.98
N ASN A 67 -22.74 0.71 4.82
CA ASN A 67 -23.96 0.63 4.03
C ASN A 67 -24.04 -0.62 3.13
N GLY A 68 -23.07 -1.55 3.25
CA GLY A 68 -23.00 -2.77 2.45
C GLY A 68 -22.60 -2.55 0.99
N ARG A 69 -21.97 -1.43 0.65
CA ARG A 69 -21.59 -1.08 -0.73
C ARG A 69 -20.09 -0.78 -0.86
N TRP A 70 -19.55 -1.03 -2.03
CA TRP A 70 -18.24 -0.59 -2.43
C TRP A 70 -18.21 0.92 -2.68
N ILE A 71 -17.12 1.55 -2.27
CA ILE A 71 -16.86 2.98 -2.48
C ILE A 71 -15.49 3.12 -3.14
N ARG A 72 -15.41 3.89 -4.23
CA ARG A 72 -14.14 4.19 -4.93
C ARG A 72 -13.34 5.24 -4.17
N LYS A 73 -13.00 4.93 -2.94
CA LYS A 73 -12.18 5.74 -2.03
C LYS A 73 -11.60 4.82 -0.96
N ASN A 74 -10.46 5.18 -0.40
CA ASN A 74 -9.96 4.53 0.81
C ASN A 74 -10.66 5.17 2.03
N LEU A 75 -11.65 4.47 2.58
CA LEU A 75 -12.39 4.93 3.75
C LEU A 75 -11.60 4.77 5.06
N TRP A 76 -10.56 3.95 5.07
CA TRP A 76 -9.67 3.76 6.21
C TRP A 76 -8.67 4.91 6.36
N ARG A 77 -8.47 5.69 5.28
CA ARG A 77 -7.70 6.91 5.32
C ARG A 77 -8.57 8.03 5.90
N LYS A 78 -8.28 8.43 7.11
CA LYS A 78 -8.84 9.63 7.72
C LYS A 78 -7.94 10.83 7.45
N ASP A 79 -8.49 12.00 7.49
CA ASP A 79 -7.74 13.26 7.30
C ASP A 79 -7.20 13.78 8.66
N ASP A 80 -7.12 12.90 9.69
CA ASP A 80 -6.57 13.19 11.00
C ASP A 80 -5.15 12.59 11.15
N GLU A 81 -4.35 13.17 12.03
CA GLU A 81 -2.98 12.75 12.29
C GLU A 81 -2.86 11.35 12.92
N ASP A 82 -3.95 10.84 13.49
CA ASP A 82 -4.02 9.51 14.13
C ASP A 82 -4.35 8.39 13.14
N SER A 83 -4.61 8.74 11.88
CA SER A 83 -4.96 7.76 10.85
C SER A 83 -3.74 7.03 10.34
N THR A 84 -3.59 5.78 10.72
CA THR A 84 -2.52 4.92 10.22
C THR A 84 -3.08 3.83 9.32
N LEU A 85 -2.52 3.73 8.11
CA LEU A 85 -2.85 2.67 7.17
C LEU A 85 -1.87 1.49 7.35
N PRO A 86 -2.33 0.24 7.19
CA PRO A 86 -1.44 -0.91 7.24
C PRO A 86 -0.43 -0.88 6.10
N LEU A 87 0.72 -1.50 6.32
CA LEU A 87 1.63 -1.85 5.23
C LEU A 87 1.06 -3.00 4.39
N TYR A 88 1.45 -3.06 3.14
CA TYR A 88 1.14 -4.19 2.26
C TYR A 88 1.73 -5.47 2.87
N ARG A 89 0.96 -6.56 2.88
CA ARG A 89 1.33 -7.84 3.49
C ARG A 89 1.60 -7.77 5.01
N LEU A 90 0.88 -6.90 5.73
CA LEU A 90 1.09 -6.71 7.16
C LEU A 90 1.11 -8.02 7.96
N LYS A 91 0.17 -8.95 7.70
CA LYS A 91 0.15 -10.25 8.37
C LYS A 91 1.45 -11.02 8.19
N GLN A 92 1.97 -11.08 6.95
CA GLN A 92 3.24 -11.76 6.66
C GLN A 92 4.42 -11.08 7.36
N LEU A 93 4.42 -9.74 7.44
CA LEU A 93 5.45 -8.99 8.18
C LEU A 93 5.47 -9.36 9.66
N LEU A 94 4.29 -9.56 10.26
CA LEU A 94 4.16 -9.93 11.68
C LEU A 94 4.51 -11.39 11.96
N GLU A 95 4.37 -12.27 10.98
CA GLU A 95 4.61 -13.72 11.11
C GLU A 95 6.03 -14.16 10.73
N THR A 96 6.92 -13.22 10.38
CA THR A 96 8.29 -13.55 9.95
C THR A 96 9.35 -12.70 10.63
N ASP A 97 10.52 -13.30 10.88
CA ASP A 97 11.73 -12.60 11.36
C ASP A 97 12.69 -12.23 10.22
N LYS A 98 12.34 -12.51 8.97
CA LYS A 98 13.17 -12.16 7.80
C LYS A 98 13.44 -10.66 7.74
N PRO A 99 14.60 -10.22 7.23
CA PRO A 99 14.83 -8.82 6.90
C PRO A 99 13.72 -8.26 6.02
N ILE A 100 13.41 -6.99 6.17
CA ILE A 100 12.36 -6.33 5.40
C ILE A 100 12.98 -5.61 4.21
N LEU A 101 12.44 -5.86 3.02
CA LEU A 101 12.75 -5.09 1.81
C LEU A 101 11.54 -4.21 1.47
N PHE A 102 11.75 -2.91 1.44
CA PHE A 102 10.71 -1.93 1.11
C PHE A 102 10.82 -1.55 -0.36
N ALA A 103 9.79 -1.83 -1.16
CA ALA A 103 9.72 -1.50 -2.58
C ALA A 103 8.81 -0.29 -2.82
N GLU A 104 8.91 0.38 -3.96
CA GLU A 104 8.23 1.65 -4.24
C GLU A 104 6.71 1.53 -4.39
N GLY A 105 6.21 0.35 -4.73
CA GLY A 105 4.79 0.09 -4.89
C GLY A 105 4.48 -1.39 -4.92
N GLU A 106 3.19 -1.72 -4.94
CA GLU A 106 2.69 -3.08 -4.80
C GLU A 106 3.22 -4.02 -5.90
N SER A 107 3.25 -3.54 -7.15
CA SER A 107 3.74 -4.32 -8.30
C SER A 107 5.25 -4.63 -8.18
N SER A 108 6.03 -3.64 -7.73
CA SER A 108 7.47 -3.81 -7.46
C SER A 108 7.69 -4.75 -6.28
N ALA A 109 6.85 -4.64 -5.23
CA ALA A 109 6.90 -5.52 -4.07
C ALA A 109 6.62 -6.98 -4.45
N ASP A 110 5.62 -7.23 -5.31
CA ASP A 110 5.31 -8.58 -5.79
C ASP A 110 6.43 -9.18 -6.64
N SER A 111 7.06 -8.35 -7.48
CA SER A 111 8.20 -8.78 -8.30
C SER A 111 9.43 -9.04 -7.46
N ALA A 112 9.74 -8.15 -6.52
CA ALA A 112 10.87 -8.28 -5.62
C ALA A 112 10.74 -9.51 -4.70
N GLN A 113 9.53 -9.83 -4.22
CA GLN A 113 9.33 -11.01 -3.38
C GLN A 113 9.70 -12.33 -4.08
N LYS A 114 9.56 -12.38 -5.40
CA LYS A 114 9.96 -13.56 -6.20
C LYS A 114 11.46 -13.67 -6.36
N LEU A 115 12.19 -12.55 -6.27
CA LEU A 115 13.64 -12.48 -6.45
C LEU A 115 14.39 -12.60 -5.11
N PHE A 116 13.79 -12.12 -4.02
CA PHE A 116 14.40 -12.04 -2.70
C PHE A 116 13.60 -12.89 -1.70
N GLU A 117 13.72 -14.20 -1.80
CA GLU A 117 13.01 -15.15 -0.95
C GLU A 117 13.45 -15.11 0.52
N ASP A 118 14.66 -14.62 0.78
CA ASP A 118 15.23 -14.41 2.10
C ASP A 118 14.74 -13.13 2.80
N HIS A 119 13.96 -12.29 2.11
CA HIS A 119 13.36 -11.08 2.65
C HIS A 119 11.83 -11.19 2.71
N CYS A 120 11.21 -10.38 3.56
CA CYS A 120 9.78 -10.08 3.47
C CYS A 120 9.61 -8.73 2.78
N VAL A 121 8.99 -8.74 1.60
CA VAL A 121 8.88 -7.52 0.79
C VAL A 121 7.55 -6.83 1.04
N THR A 122 7.60 -5.53 1.29
CA THR A 122 6.42 -4.68 1.55
C THR A 122 6.50 -3.33 0.84
N THR A 123 5.41 -2.59 0.95
CA THR A 123 5.30 -1.17 0.57
C THR A 123 4.16 -0.51 1.36
N TYR A 124 4.06 0.81 1.29
CA TYR A 124 2.91 1.56 1.79
C TYR A 124 1.90 1.83 0.67
N SER A 125 0.64 2.05 1.03
CA SER A 125 -0.43 2.39 0.07
C SER A 125 -0.34 3.86 -0.35
N CYS A 126 -1.14 4.26 -1.35
CA CYS A 126 -1.38 5.67 -1.72
C CYS A 126 -0.22 6.43 -2.38
N GLY A 127 0.89 5.78 -2.76
CA GLY A 127 2.00 6.41 -3.50
C GLY A 127 2.96 7.24 -2.66
N LYS A 128 3.82 8.00 -3.33
CA LYS A 128 4.94 8.74 -2.72
C LYS A 128 4.50 9.63 -1.55
N GLY A 129 5.20 9.54 -0.41
CA GLY A 129 4.92 10.34 0.80
C GLY A 129 3.89 9.76 1.76
N SER A 130 3.17 8.71 1.38
CA SER A 130 2.14 8.09 2.23
C SER A 130 2.71 7.28 3.40
N TYR A 131 4.03 7.15 3.51
CA TYR A 131 4.67 6.58 4.69
C TYR A 131 4.29 7.33 5.98
N ARG A 132 3.97 8.63 5.89
CA ARG A 132 3.57 9.46 7.05
C ARG A 132 2.21 9.06 7.64
N ILE A 133 1.37 8.43 6.85
CA ILE A 133 0.05 7.93 7.27
C ILE A 133 0.00 6.41 7.36
N SER A 134 1.16 5.76 7.35
CA SER A 134 1.27 4.30 7.44
C SER A 134 1.73 3.88 8.84
N ASP A 135 1.20 2.76 9.32
CA ASP A 135 1.69 2.15 10.56
C ASP A 135 3.06 1.51 10.33
N LEU A 136 4.10 2.24 10.70
CA LEU A 136 5.48 1.80 10.57
C LEU A 136 6.00 1.11 11.85
N SER A 137 5.19 0.96 12.87
CA SER A 137 5.57 0.36 14.16
C SER A 137 6.09 -1.07 14.01
N VAL A 138 5.55 -1.82 13.03
CA VAL A 138 5.97 -3.19 12.69
C VAL A 138 7.43 -3.29 12.22
N LEU A 139 8.04 -2.17 11.82
CA LEU A 139 9.45 -2.11 11.36
C LEU A 139 10.43 -1.95 12.53
N LYS A 140 9.95 -1.62 13.73
CA LYS A 140 10.80 -1.35 14.88
C LYS A 140 11.60 -2.59 15.29
N GLY A 141 12.92 -2.43 15.44
CA GLY A 141 13.81 -3.51 15.79
C GLY A 141 14.15 -4.49 14.65
N ARG A 142 13.70 -4.20 13.42
CA ARG A 142 13.92 -5.04 12.23
C ARG A 142 15.04 -4.47 11.36
N GLU A 143 15.72 -5.35 10.63
CA GLU A 143 16.59 -4.92 9.53
C GLU A 143 15.70 -4.49 8.35
N VAL A 144 15.85 -3.23 7.94
CA VAL A 144 15.05 -2.64 6.85
C VAL A 144 15.97 -2.18 5.73
N LYS A 145 15.69 -2.63 4.52
CA LYS A 145 16.33 -2.19 3.28
C LYS A 145 15.30 -1.46 2.42
N LEU A 146 15.70 -0.36 1.82
CA LEU A 146 14.87 0.44 0.92
C LEU A 146 15.39 0.27 -0.51
N TRP A 147 14.57 -0.29 -1.39
CA TRP A 147 14.89 -0.51 -2.79
C TRP A 147 14.11 0.47 -3.64
N ALA A 148 14.80 1.54 -4.07
CA ALA A 148 14.23 2.57 -4.93
C ALA A 148 14.20 2.10 -6.39
N ASP A 149 13.14 2.48 -7.13
CA ASP A 149 13.13 2.34 -8.58
C ASP A 149 14.24 3.22 -9.17
N SER A 150 14.92 2.72 -10.19
CA SER A 150 15.97 3.45 -10.92
C SER A 150 15.32 4.42 -11.93
N ASP A 151 14.69 5.47 -11.42
CA ASP A 151 14.18 6.55 -12.27
C ASP A 151 15.35 7.35 -12.88
N HIS A 152 15.28 7.65 -14.16
CA HIS A 152 16.31 8.44 -14.86
C HIS A 152 16.54 9.85 -14.28
N ASP A 153 15.56 10.38 -13.56
CA ASP A 153 15.59 11.70 -12.90
C ASP A 153 15.98 11.67 -11.42
N GLY A 154 16.26 10.47 -10.88
CA GLY A 154 16.63 10.29 -9.45
C GLY A 154 15.50 10.54 -8.45
N GLY A 155 14.26 10.70 -8.91
CA GLY A 155 13.09 10.99 -8.07
C GLY A 155 12.78 9.89 -7.04
N GLY A 156 13.05 8.63 -7.41
CA GLY A 156 12.91 7.48 -6.50
C GLY A 156 13.87 7.58 -5.32
N LEU A 157 15.15 7.83 -5.57
CA LEU A 157 16.19 7.92 -4.54
C LEU A 157 15.91 9.05 -3.54
N GLY A 158 15.50 10.24 -4.01
CA GLY A 158 15.15 11.37 -3.14
C GLY A 158 13.97 11.06 -2.23
N SER A 159 12.94 10.39 -2.73
CA SER A 159 11.78 9.96 -1.94
C SER A 159 12.18 8.98 -0.84
N TYR A 160 13.03 8.00 -1.15
CA TYR A 160 13.49 7.00 -0.19
C TYR A 160 14.48 7.54 0.83
N THR A 161 15.27 8.54 0.47
CA THR A 161 16.11 9.28 1.44
C THR A 161 15.24 9.96 2.51
N ASN A 162 14.17 10.65 2.09
CA ASN A 162 13.23 11.26 3.03
C ASN A 162 12.51 10.22 3.89
N PHE A 163 12.16 9.08 3.32
CA PHE A 163 11.56 7.98 4.07
C PHE A 163 12.53 7.38 5.09
N ALA A 164 13.80 7.17 4.73
CA ALA A 164 14.83 6.69 5.65
C ALA A 164 15.04 7.65 6.84
N LEU A 165 15.04 8.96 6.58
CA LEU A 165 15.12 9.97 7.63
C LEU A 165 13.90 9.89 8.56
N HIS A 166 12.69 9.84 8.01
CA HIS A 166 11.47 9.69 8.80
C HIS A 166 11.47 8.43 9.67
N LEU A 167 11.88 7.27 9.11
CA LEU A 167 12.02 6.02 9.87
C LEU A 167 12.98 6.18 11.04
N LYS A 168 14.11 6.87 10.85
CA LYS A 168 15.10 7.10 11.89
C LYS A 168 14.58 8.05 12.97
N GLU A 169 13.99 9.18 12.59
CA GLU A 169 13.60 10.27 13.48
C GLU A 169 12.35 9.90 14.29
N GLU A 170 11.31 9.35 13.65
CA GLU A 170 10.02 9.09 14.29
C GLU A 170 9.89 7.68 14.87
N HIS A 171 10.61 6.72 14.32
CA HIS A 171 10.45 5.30 14.68
C HIS A 171 11.72 4.65 15.24
N GLY A 172 12.88 5.33 15.20
CA GLY A 172 14.16 4.78 15.63
C GLY A 172 14.66 3.62 14.77
N VAL A 173 14.16 3.51 13.53
CA VAL A 173 14.51 2.45 12.58
C VAL A 173 15.61 2.94 11.64
N ILE A 174 16.73 2.21 11.58
CA ILE A 174 17.84 2.50 10.66
C ILE A 174 17.61 1.66 9.41
N ALA A 175 17.20 2.31 8.31
CA ALA A 175 17.03 1.67 7.03
C ALA A 175 18.24 1.89 6.12
N LYS A 176 18.61 0.87 5.34
CA LYS A 176 19.69 0.93 4.35
C LYS A 176 19.10 1.11 2.96
N LEU A 177 19.56 2.13 2.24
CA LEU A 177 19.28 2.26 0.81
C LEU A 177 20.08 1.19 0.06
N VAL A 178 19.41 0.46 -0.82
CA VAL A 178 20.03 -0.52 -1.71
C VAL A 178 19.80 -0.09 -3.16
N PRO A 179 20.82 -0.24 -4.03
CA PRO A 179 20.74 0.14 -5.43
C PRO A 179 19.78 -0.73 -6.22
#